data_a6b3474eee20159fc643c113956ffc58
#
_entry.id   a6b3474eee20159fc643c113956ffc58
#
_cell.length_a   1.000
_cell.length_b   1.000
_cell.length_c   1.000
_cell.angle_alpha   90.00
_cell.angle_beta   90.00
_cell.angle_gamma   90.00
#
_symmetry.space_group_name_H-M   'P 1'
#
loop_
_entity.id
_entity.type
_entity.pdbx_description
1 polymer ?
#
loop_
_entity_poly.entity_id
_entity_poly.type
_entity_poly.pdbx_seq_one_letter_code
_entity_poly.pdbx_strand_id
1 'polypeptide(L)'
;SSTGDKDIVGYDWLMVDLDPTRPSGTSSSDAELEEAKNLGNKVYLALRNLGFEKPLFAYSGNGVHLLYKINLSNADERVALVKKCLQVLDMMFSTERVKVDTKNFNLSRICKLYGCKSAKGADTKDRPHRMSHIIGNPTEIKVTDIAYLEKLANLIPDEADKPQEYNSYSPSSFNVEEWMQKYGIQYKAVGCSDGTKYILDHCPFNENHKGKDAMVFRRNNGALSFVCLHDSCADKHWKEFRQFYEPNAYERREAVRQERMYHSFNRHMQPPQRAT
;
A
#
# COMPACT_ATOMS: atom_id res chain seq x y z
N SER A 1 -5.34 17.90 30.71
CA SER A 1 -5.75 16.74 29.87
C SER A 1 -4.98 16.78 28.55
N SER A 2 -4.55 15.63 28.03
CA SER A 2 -3.95 15.58 26.70
C SER A 2 -5.04 15.60 25.64
N THR A 3 -4.78 16.23 24.48
CA THR A 3 -5.65 16.20 23.31
C THR A 3 -5.78 14.77 22.80
N GLY A 4 -7.00 14.28 22.65
CA GLY A 4 -7.30 12.95 22.10
C GLY A 4 -7.91 13.05 20.68
N ASP A 5 -8.06 11.94 19.99
CA ASP A 5 -8.57 11.90 18.62
C ASP A 5 -9.95 12.56 18.46
N LYS A 6 -10.81 12.46 19.47
CA LYS A 6 -12.15 13.12 19.51
C LYS A 6 -12.09 14.65 19.55
N ASP A 7 -10.96 15.22 19.94
CA ASP A 7 -10.76 16.66 20.05
C ASP A 7 -10.24 17.28 18.74
N ILE A 8 -9.95 16.43 17.73
CA ILE A 8 -9.40 16.84 16.44
C ILE A 8 -10.51 16.86 15.39
N VAL A 9 -10.62 17.94 14.63
CA VAL A 9 -11.69 18.14 13.65
C VAL A 9 -11.44 17.44 12.28
N GLY A 10 -10.22 17.06 11.99
CA GLY A 10 -9.88 16.38 10.73
C GLY A 10 -8.39 16.32 10.44
N TYR A 11 -8.07 15.87 9.23
CA TYR A 11 -6.71 15.79 8.71
C TYR A 11 -6.42 16.93 7.75
N ASP A 12 -5.46 17.77 8.07
CA ASP A 12 -4.85 18.67 7.09
C ASP A 12 -3.85 17.95 6.20
N TRP A 13 -3.18 16.93 6.74
CA TRP A 13 -2.06 16.26 6.10
C TRP A 13 -2.15 14.74 6.20
N LEU A 14 -1.83 14.05 5.09
CA LEU A 14 -1.37 12.67 5.12
C LEU A 14 0.14 12.69 5.33
N MET A 15 0.61 12.26 6.50
CA MET A 15 2.02 12.17 6.83
C MET A 15 2.57 10.78 6.55
N VAL A 16 3.42 10.66 5.54
CA VAL A 16 4.20 9.45 5.25
C VAL A 16 5.57 9.62 5.92
N ASP A 17 5.78 8.93 7.02
CA ASP A 17 7.04 8.93 7.78
C ASP A 17 7.85 7.69 7.42
N LEU A 18 9.05 7.91 6.92
CA LEU A 18 10.01 6.90 6.46
C LEU A 18 11.19 6.89 7.42
N ASP A 19 11.17 5.95 8.37
CA ASP A 19 12.18 5.86 9.42
C ASP A 19 13.11 4.66 9.17
N PRO A 20 14.45 4.85 9.14
CA PRO A 20 15.38 3.75 8.96
C PRO A 20 15.41 2.85 10.20
N THR A 21 15.53 1.54 9.96
CA THR A 21 15.72 0.54 11.01
C THR A 21 17.09 0.74 11.64
N ARG A 22 17.13 0.98 12.96
CA ARG A 22 18.35 1.25 13.72
C ARG A 22 18.20 0.81 15.19
N PRO A 23 19.28 0.73 15.96
CA PRO A 23 19.21 0.46 17.37
C PRO A 23 18.31 1.48 18.11
N SER A 24 17.46 0.99 19.00
CA SER A 24 16.53 1.84 19.76
C SER A 24 17.29 2.92 20.54
N GLY A 25 16.71 4.13 20.59
CA GLY A 25 17.29 5.24 21.35
C GLY A 25 18.53 5.88 20.71
N THR A 26 18.86 5.57 19.44
CA THR A 26 20.00 6.17 18.74
C THR A 26 19.56 7.04 17.56
N SER A 27 20.41 7.99 17.18
CA SER A 27 20.27 8.72 15.90
C SER A 27 20.60 7.81 14.72
N SER A 28 20.10 8.12 13.52
CA SER A 28 20.49 7.41 12.31
C SER A 28 21.93 7.75 11.89
N SER A 29 22.62 6.78 11.31
CA SER A 29 23.87 7.03 10.58
C SER A 29 23.59 7.78 9.28
N ASP A 30 24.63 8.28 8.60
CA ASP A 30 24.47 8.94 7.30
C ASP A 30 23.96 7.96 6.23
N ALA A 31 24.44 6.72 6.25
CA ALA A 31 24.00 5.67 5.32
C ALA A 31 22.52 5.31 5.53
N GLU A 32 22.07 5.15 6.79
CA GLU A 32 20.66 4.88 7.12
C GLU A 32 19.75 6.04 6.68
N LEU A 33 20.17 7.29 6.88
CA LEU A 33 19.43 8.46 6.44
C LEU A 33 19.37 8.53 4.90
N GLU A 34 20.46 8.20 4.20
CA GLU A 34 20.46 8.21 2.74
C GLU A 34 19.55 7.14 2.15
N GLU A 35 19.45 5.97 2.77
CA GLU A 35 18.46 4.95 2.39
C GLU A 35 17.01 5.45 2.57
N ALA A 36 16.73 6.17 3.66
CA ALA A 36 15.40 6.77 3.86
C ALA A 36 15.09 7.85 2.80
N LYS A 37 16.09 8.67 2.40
CA LYS A 37 15.93 9.66 1.32
C LYS A 37 15.63 9.00 -0.03
N ASN A 38 16.38 7.94 -0.36
CA ASN A 38 16.18 7.18 -1.59
C ASN A 38 14.80 6.55 -1.65
N LEU A 39 14.32 6.01 -0.52
CA LEU A 39 12.96 5.47 -0.44
C LEU A 39 11.92 6.58 -0.53
N GLY A 40 12.14 7.73 0.13
CA GLY A 40 11.27 8.90 0.06
C GLY A 40 11.06 9.38 -1.38
N ASN A 41 12.13 9.45 -2.16
CA ASN A 41 12.05 9.79 -3.58
C ASN A 41 11.24 8.77 -4.39
N LYS A 42 11.38 7.47 -4.11
CA LYS A 42 10.59 6.43 -4.78
C LYS A 42 9.11 6.55 -4.45
N VAL A 43 8.76 6.73 -3.18
CA VAL A 43 7.38 6.95 -2.73
C VAL A 43 6.79 8.19 -3.40
N TYR A 44 7.55 9.30 -3.40
CA TYR A 44 7.13 10.54 -4.06
C TYR A 44 6.81 10.33 -5.55
N LEU A 45 7.70 9.69 -6.30
CA LEU A 45 7.50 9.43 -7.73
C LEU A 45 6.29 8.53 -7.98
N ALA A 46 6.11 7.48 -7.19
CA ALA A 46 4.97 6.58 -7.31
C ALA A 46 3.64 7.29 -7.02
N LEU A 47 3.57 8.08 -5.95
CA LEU A 47 2.36 8.83 -5.62
C LEU A 47 2.06 9.94 -6.63
N ARG A 48 3.09 10.60 -7.17
CA ARG A 48 2.94 11.54 -8.28
C ARG A 48 2.33 10.87 -9.51
N ASN A 49 2.78 9.68 -9.87
CA ASN A 49 2.22 8.91 -10.99
C ASN A 49 0.77 8.48 -10.73
N LEU A 50 0.37 8.27 -9.46
CA LEU A 50 -1.03 8.03 -9.11
C LEU A 50 -1.92 9.27 -9.19
N GLY A 51 -1.32 10.49 -9.32
CA GLY A 51 -2.03 11.77 -9.41
C GLY A 51 -1.97 12.61 -8.13
N PHE A 52 -1.21 12.19 -7.10
CA PHE A 52 -1.02 13.02 -5.90
C PHE A 52 -0.32 14.33 -6.23
N GLU A 53 -0.73 15.40 -5.57
CA GLU A 53 -0.07 16.69 -5.62
C GLU A 53 1.33 16.62 -4.98
N LYS A 54 2.14 17.67 -5.17
CA LYS A 54 3.48 17.77 -4.60
C LYS A 54 3.40 17.84 -3.07
N PRO A 55 4.11 16.97 -2.32
CA PRO A 55 4.14 17.04 -0.87
C PRO A 55 5.06 18.13 -0.37
N LEU A 56 4.87 18.52 0.90
CA LEU A 56 5.96 19.11 1.67
C LEU A 56 6.96 18.01 1.99
N PHE A 57 8.17 18.15 1.49
CA PHE A 57 9.25 17.19 1.72
C PHE A 57 10.12 17.71 2.88
N ALA A 58 10.37 16.88 3.89
CA ALA A 58 11.16 17.28 5.05
C ALA A 58 12.06 16.16 5.56
N TYR A 59 13.15 16.54 6.18
CA TYR A 59 13.99 15.64 6.97
C TYR A 59 13.68 15.81 8.45
N SER A 60 13.36 14.69 9.12
CA SER A 60 13.10 14.69 10.56
C SER A 60 14.36 14.79 11.42
N GLY A 61 15.53 14.72 10.77
CA GLY A 61 16.86 14.56 11.39
C GLY A 61 17.32 13.09 11.43
N ASN A 62 16.39 12.13 11.44
CA ASN A 62 16.70 10.69 11.43
C ASN A 62 16.08 9.93 10.26
N GLY A 63 15.03 10.49 9.65
CA GLY A 63 14.31 9.91 8.53
C GLY A 63 13.71 10.99 7.64
N VAL A 64 12.76 10.62 6.80
CA VAL A 64 12.12 11.47 5.80
C VAL A 64 10.62 11.52 6.03
N HIS A 65 10.04 12.71 5.93
CA HIS A 65 8.60 12.94 5.94
C HIS A 65 8.15 13.47 4.58
N LEU A 66 7.08 12.87 4.03
CA LEU A 66 6.30 13.42 2.93
C LEU A 66 4.93 13.80 3.46
N LEU A 67 4.61 15.09 3.48
CA LEU A 67 3.32 15.58 3.96
C LEU A 67 2.49 16.02 2.76
N TYR A 68 1.46 15.25 2.44
CA TYR A 68 0.49 15.58 1.40
C TYR A 68 -0.69 16.30 2.02
N LYS A 69 -1.03 17.49 1.53
CA LYS A 69 -2.19 18.22 2.01
C LYS A 69 -3.47 17.56 1.50
N ILE A 70 -4.39 17.20 2.42
CA ILE A 70 -5.59 16.41 2.09
C ILE A 70 -6.92 17.04 2.57
N ASN A 71 -6.93 17.81 3.63
CA ASN A 71 -8.12 18.52 4.15
C ASN A 71 -9.35 17.61 4.33
N LEU A 72 -9.23 16.53 5.09
CA LEU A 72 -10.33 15.60 5.35
C LEU A 72 -10.94 15.82 6.74
N SER A 73 -12.26 15.68 6.86
CA SER A 73 -12.97 15.71 8.14
C SER A 73 -12.63 14.51 9.04
N ASN A 74 -12.91 14.64 10.34
CA ASN A 74 -12.83 13.54 11.30
C ASN A 74 -14.10 12.67 11.21
N ALA A 75 -14.23 11.88 10.14
CA ALA A 75 -15.27 10.88 9.97
C ALA A 75 -14.62 9.49 9.88
N ASP A 76 -15.27 8.47 10.43
CA ASP A 76 -14.70 7.11 10.56
C ASP A 76 -14.20 6.57 9.21
N GLU A 77 -14.95 6.80 8.13
CA GLU A 77 -14.55 6.39 6.79
C GLU A 77 -13.28 7.12 6.29
N ARG A 78 -13.06 8.38 6.73
CA ARG A 78 -11.84 9.15 6.38
C ARG A 78 -10.64 8.68 7.17
N VAL A 79 -10.84 8.35 8.44
CA VAL A 79 -9.81 7.74 9.30
C VAL A 79 -9.41 6.37 8.74
N ALA A 80 -10.39 5.55 8.34
CA ALA A 80 -10.15 4.25 7.71
C ALA A 80 -9.39 4.39 6.39
N LEU A 81 -9.74 5.37 5.54
CA LEU A 81 -9.06 5.65 4.29
C LEU A 81 -7.59 6.04 4.51
N VAL A 82 -7.30 6.98 5.42
CA VAL A 82 -5.92 7.39 5.74
C VAL A 82 -5.11 6.22 6.27
N LYS A 83 -5.69 5.43 7.19
CA LYS A 83 -5.05 4.20 7.71
C LYS A 83 -4.73 3.23 6.59
N LYS A 84 -5.67 2.99 5.69
CA LYS A 84 -5.50 2.10 4.54
C LYS A 84 -4.41 2.58 3.60
N CYS A 85 -4.37 3.88 3.28
CA CYS A 85 -3.29 4.46 2.47
C CYS A 85 -1.91 4.18 3.07
N LEU A 86 -1.73 4.39 4.38
CA LEU A 86 -0.45 4.13 5.05
C LEU A 86 -0.10 2.63 5.07
N GLN A 87 -1.08 1.75 5.25
CA GLN A 87 -0.87 0.29 5.17
C GLN A 87 -0.44 -0.15 3.77
N VAL A 88 -1.09 0.37 2.73
CA VAL A 88 -0.70 0.08 1.34
C VAL A 88 0.72 0.58 1.06
N LEU A 89 1.07 1.79 1.51
CA LEU A 89 2.43 2.33 1.37
C LEU A 89 3.47 1.47 2.11
N ASP A 90 3.17 1.00 3.33
CA ASP A 90 4.04 0.09 4.07
C ASP A 90 4.24 -1.22 3.30
N MET A 91 3.17 -1.87 2.84
CA MET A 91 3.26 -3.10 2.07
C MET A 91 4.08 -2.92 0.79
N MET A 92 3.90 -1.82 0.07
CA MET A 92 4.58 -1.58 -1.20
C MET A 92 6.06 -1.19 -1.01
N PHE A 93 6.34 -0.29 -0.08
CA PHE A 93 7.63 0.40 -0.04
C PHE A 93 8.53 0.01 1.13
N SER A 94 7.99 -0.44 2.27
CA SER A 94 8.84 -0.85 3.39
C SER A 94 9.84 -1.93 3.00
N THR A 95 11.05 -1.80 3.50
CA THR A 95 12.16 -2.73 3.34
C THR A 95 12.64 -3.20 4.71
N GLU A 96 13.62 -4.09 4.78
CA GLU A 96 14.26 -4.44 6.05
C GLU A 96 14.97 -3.24 6.70
N ARG A 97 15.41 -2.27 5.88
CA ARG A 97 16.23 -1.13 6.30
C ARG A 97 15.46 0.15 6.57
N VAL A 98 14.32 0.37 5.89
CA VAL A 98 13.48 1.56 6.07
C VAL A 98 12.02 1.15 6.12
N LYS A 99 11.27 1.68 7.08
CA LYS A 99 9.86 1.38 7.28
C LYS A 99 9.00 2.63 7.10
N VAL A 100 7.78 2.43 6.58
CA VAL A 100 6.70 3.41 6.63
C VAL A 100 6.00 3.27 7.98
N ASP A 101 5.87 4.36 8.75
CA ASP A 101 5.11 4.33 10.00
C ASP A 101 3.61 4.36 9.73
N THR A 102 2.98 3.20 9.86
CA THR A 102 1.53 3.05 9.68
C THR A 102 0.69 3.65 10.80
N LYS A 103 1.28 4.05 11.93
CA LYS A 103 0.56 4.61 13.10
C LYS A 103 0.20 6.09 12.94
N ASN A 104 0.71 6.75 11.90
CA ASN A 104 0.44 8.15 11.62
C ASN A 104 -0.99 8.45 11.13
N PHE A 105 -1.87 7.44 11.10
CA PHE A 105 -3.31 7.63 10.86
C PHE A 105 -4.07 8.20 12.07
N ASN A 106 -3.51 8.13 13.30
CA ASN A 106 -4.17 8.66 14.48
C ASN A 106 -4.29 10.20 14.38
N LEU A 107 -5.49 10.72 14.56
CA LEU A 107 -5.78 12.16 14.43
C LEU A 107 -4.96 13.02 15.40
N SER A 108 -4.80 12.56 16.64
CA SER A 108 -4.02 13.25 17.69
C SER A 108 -2.51 13.03 17.58
N ARG A 109 -2.03 12.39 16.48
CA ARG A 109 -0.61 12.14 16.29
C ARG A 109 0.17 13.43 16.14
N ILE A 110 1.14 13.65 17.02
CA ILE A 110 2.04 14.80 16.93
C ILE A 110 3.11 14.58 15.85
N CYS A 111 3.36 15.61 15.07
CA CYS A 111 4.42 15.66 14.08
C CYS A 111 5.63 16.41 14.62
N LYS A 112 6.82 16.12 14.08
CA LYS A 112 8.04 16.87 14.35
C LYS A 112 7.88 18.34 13.93
N LEU A 113 8.19 19.26 14.83
CA LEU A 113 8.37 20.67 14.44
C LEU A 113 9.73 20.82 13.72
N TYR A 114 9.69 21.21 12.45
CA TYR A 114 10.92 21.38 11.66
C TYR A 114 11.68 22.64 12.11
N GLY A 115 13.01 22.60 11.98
CA GLY A 115 13.90 23.61 12.55
C GLY A 115 14.41 23.24 13.95
N CYS A 116 14.00 22.09 14.52
CA CYS A 116 14.47 21.63 15.82
C CYS A 116 15.52 20.53 15.68
N LYS A 117 16.48 20.50 16.61
CA LYS A 117 17.50 19.44 16.67
C LYS A 117 16.87 18.09 17.04
N SER A 118 17.19 17.06 16.30
CA SER A 118 16.84 15.68 16.60
C SER A 118 18.00 15.05 17.36
N ALA A 119 17.81 14.79 18.66
CA ALA A 119 18.85 14.34 19.58
C ALA A 119 18.40 13.05 20.24
N LYS A 120 18.58 11.91 19.55
CA LYS A 120 18.32 10.57 20.11
C LYS A 120 19.65 9.91 20.48
N GLY A 121 19.82 9.59 21.77
CA GLY A 121 21.04 8.99 22.28
C GLY A 121 22.24 9.92 22.27
N ALA A 122 23.45 9.35 22.31
CA ALA A 122 24.68 10.14 22.25
C ALA A 122 24.95 10.75 20.87
N ASP A 123 25.48 11.96 20.84
CA ASP A 123 25.96 12.61 19.62
C ASP A 123 27.36 12.06 19.28
N THR A 124 27.45 11.20 18.29
CA THR A 124 28.68 10.55 17.88
C THR A 124 28.98 10.82 16.41
N LYS A 125 30.23 10.62 15.99
CA LYS A 125 30.63 10.77 14.58
C LYS A 125 29.82 9.85 13.65
N ASP A 126 29.50 8.64 14.08
CA ASP A 126 28.78 7.66 13.28
C ASP A 126 27.25 7.86 13.33
N ARG A 127 26.75 8.47 14.41
CA ARG A 127 25.32 8.72 14.65
C ARG A 127 25.08 10.15 15.18
N PRO A 128 25.31 11.16 14.32
CA PRO A 128 25.27 12.55 14.76
C PRO A 128 23.83 13.03 14.99
N HIS A 129 23.69 13.98 15.89
CA HIS A 129 22.45 14.74 16.02
C HIS A 129 22.28 15.69 14.85
N ARG A 130 21.08 15.79 14.26
CA ARG A 130 20.82 16.61 13.08
C ARG A 130 19.65 17.56 13.28
N MET A 131 19.72 18.71 12.62
CA MET A 131 18.59 19.64 12.52
C MET A 131 17.54 19.06 11.56
N SER A 132 16.28 19.04 12.01
CA SER A 132 15.17 18.78 11.10
C SER A 132 14.89 20.00 10.24
N HIS A 133 14.55 19.81 8.96
CA HIS A 133 14.28 20.91 8.04
C HIS A 133 13.38 20.52 6.89
N ILE A 134 12.69 21.52 6.34
CA ILE A 134 11.86 21.39 5.14
C ILE A 134 12.72 21.59 3.92
N ILE A 135 12.43 20.84 2.85
CA ILE A 135 13.10 20.93 1.55
C ILE A 135 12.12 21.54 0.54
N GLY A 136 12.62 22.52 -0.22
CA GLY A 136 11.85 23.21 -1.24
C GLY A 136 11.01 24.37 -0.71
N ASN A 137 10.07 24.84 -1.53
CA ASN A 137 9.22 25.97 -1.22
C ASN A 137 7.84 25.51 -0.74
N PRO A 138 7.46 25.72 0.53
CA PRO A 138 6.16 25.29 1.06
C PRO A 138 4.95 26.11 0.54
N THR A 139 5.17 27.21 -0.18
CA THR A 139 4.07 28.09 -0.67
C THR A 139 3.32 27.53 -1.88
N GLU A 140 3.82 26.46 -2.52
CA GLU A 140 3.24 25.84 -3.70
C GLU A 140 2.46 24.55 -3.40
N ILE A 141 2.12 24.28 -2.15
CA ILE A 141 1.45 23.05 -1.76
C ILE A 141 -0.05 23.13 -2.06
N LYS A 142 -0.52 22.20 -2.90
CA LYS A 142 -1.93 22.04 -3.25
C LYS A 142 -2.57 20.88 -2.51
N VAL A 143 -3.89 20.93 -2.38
CA VAL A 143 -4.67 19.83 -1.78
C VAL A 143 -4.75 18.67 -2.78
N THR A 144 -4.34 17.48 -2.35
CA THR A 144 -4.54 16.23 -3.09
C THR A 144 -6.02 15.84 -3.01
N ASP A 145 -6.65 15.59 -4.15
CA ASP A 145 -8.04 15.16 -4.21
C ASP A 145 -8.19 13.77 -3.54
N ILE A 146 -9.30 13.59 -2.83
CA ILE A 146 -9.62 12.35 -2.14
C ILE A 146 -9.65 11.13 -3.07
N ALA A 147 -10.05 11.32 -4.34
CA ALA A 147 -10.08 10.26 -5.33
C ALA A 147 -8.71 9.57 -5.52
N TYR A 148 -7.62 10.30 -5.34
CA TYR A 148 -6.27 9.71 -5.41
C TYR A 148 -5.91 8.91 -4.16
N LEU A 149 -6.42 9.30 -2.99
CA LEU A 149 -6.28 8.50 -1.78
C LEU A 149 -7.07 7.18 -1.91
N GLU A 150 -8.29 7.25 -2.45
CA GLU A 150 -9.10 6.07 -2.74
C GLU A 150 -8.43 5.16 -3.78
N LYS A 151 -7.85 5.74 -4.84
CA LYS A 151 -7.05 5.01 -5.83
C LYS A 151 -5.86 4.29 -5.18
N LEU A 152 -5.12 4.96 -4.30
CA LEU A 152 -4.01 4.36 -3.54
C LEU A 152 -4.51 3.23 -2.64
N ALA A 153 -5.57 3.45 -1.86
CA ALA A 153 -6.13 2.45 -0.95
C ALA A 153 -6.57 1.18 -1.69
N ASN A 154 -7.08 1.33 -2.92
CA ASN A 154 -7.58 0.23 -3.74
C ASN A 154 -6.50 -0.55 -4.50
N LEU A 155 -5.22 -0.12 -4.48
CA LEU A 155 -4.13 -0.89 -5.09
C LEU A 155 -3.97 -2.29 -4.46
N ILE A 156 -4.22 -2.42 -3.16
CA ILE A 156 -4.19 -3.69 -2.45
C ILE A 156 -5.53 -3.84 -1.71
N PRO A 157 -6.50 -4.57 -2.29
CA PRO A 157 -7.83 -4.75 -1.72
C PRO A 157 -7.81 -5.35 -0.31
N ASP A 158 -8.79 -4.99 0.51
CA ASP A 158 -9.02 -5.62 1.81
C ASP A 158 -9.67 -7.00 1.66
N GLU A 159 -9.68 -7.76 2.75
CA GLU A 159 -10.32 -9.09 2.79
C GLU A 159 -11.81 -9.04 2.47
N ALA A 160 -12.48 -7.94 2.84
CA ALA A 160 -13.90 -7.74 2.61
C ALA A 160 -14.28 -7.61 1.12
N ASP A 161 -13.34 -7.19 0.29
CA ASP A 161 -13.53 -7.05 -1.17
C ASP A 161 -13.36 -8.37 -1.93
N LYS A 162 -13.13 -9.49 -1.22
CA LYS A 162 -13.23 -10.79 -1.86
C LYS A 162 -14.68 -10.98 -2.29
N PRO A 163 -14.98 -11.25 -3.57
CA PRO A 163 -16.24 -11.86 -3.91
C PRO A 163 -16.39 -13.08 -3.00
N GLN A 164 -17.49 -13.18 -2.26
CA GLN A 164 -17.82 -14.40 -1.49
C GLN A 164 -17.86 -15.55 -2.49
N GLU A 165 -16.72 -16.15 -2.78
CA GLU A 165 -16.63 -17.40 -3.49
C GLU A 165 -17.08 -18.50 -2.53
N TYR A 166 -18.40 -18.68 -2.46
CA TYR A 166 -18.98 -19.92 -2.03
C TYR A 166 -18.48 -20.98 -2.98
N ASN A 167 -17.40 -21.67 -2.61
CA ASN A 167 -17.17 -23.08 -3.00
C ASN A 167 -15.86 -23.66 -2.52
N SER A 168 -15.95 -24.73 -1.85
CA SER A 168 -15.22 -26.00 -1.68
C SER A 168 -13.84 -26.22 -2.32
N TYR A 169 -13.10 -25.18 -2.67
CA TYR A 169 -11.68 -25.24 -2.89
C TYR A 169 -11.04 -24.26 -1.90
N SER A 170 -10.54 -24.81 -0.80
CA SER A 170 -9.85 -24.03 0.22
C SER A 170 -8.82 -23.11 -0.43
N PRO A 171 -8.74 -21.80 -0.07
CA PRO A 171 -7.65 -20.90 -0.46
C PRO A 171 -6.27 -21.44 -0.07
N SER A 172 -6.22 -22.45 0.79
CA SER A 172 -5.03 -23.13 1.30
C SER A 172 -4.30 -24.01 0.27
N SER A 173 -4.86 -24.24 -0.93
CA SER A 173 -4.24 -25.14 -1.92
C SER A 173 -3.50 -24.43 -3.06
N PHE A 174 -3.72 -23.10 -3.28
CA PHE A 174 -3.00 -22.39 -4.35
C PHE A 174 -1.67 -21.84 -3.81
N ASN A 175 -0.57 -22.47 -4.26
CA ASN A 175 0.77 -22.01 -3.95
C ASN A 175 1.24 -21.05 -5.05
N VAL A 176 1.29 -19.75 -4.74
CA VAL A 176 1.69 -18.72 -5.68
C VAL A 176 3.17 -18.85 -6.10
N GLU A 177 4.02 -19.36 -5.22
CA GLU A 177 5.45 -19.54 -5.48
C GLU A 177 5.68 -20.66 -6.50
N GLU A 178 5.05 -21.83 -6.29
CA GLU A 178 5.07 -22.95 -7.25
C GLU A 178 4.48 -22.52 -8.60
N TRP A 179 3.39 -21.74 -8.56
CA TRP A 179 2.77 -21.23 -9.77
C TRP A 179 3.70 -20.27 -10.52
N MET A 180 4.33 -19.31 -9.85
CA MET A 180 5.29 -18.40 -10.49
C MET A 180 6.51 -19.17 -11.04
N GLN A 181 7.00 -20.17 -10.30
CA GLN A 181 8.09 -21.02 -10.75
C GLN A 181 7.72 -21.81 -12.02
N LYS A 182 6.52 -22.37 -12.08
CA LYS A 182 6.00 -23.08 -13.26
C LYS A 182 6.04 -22.22 -14.53
N TYR A 183 5.76 -20.91 -14.39
CA TYR A 183 5.76 -19.96 -15.52
C TYR A 183 7.08 -19.22 -15.70
N GLY A 184 8.13 -19.59 -14.98
CA GLY A 184 9.45 -18.97 -15.10
C GLY A 184 9.53 -17.52 -14.64
N ILE A 185 8.57 -17.07 -13.81
CA ILE A 185 8.50 -15.71 -13.33
C ILE A 185 9.60 -15.50 -12.29
N GLN A 186 10.54 -14.58 -12.58
CA GLN A 186 11.63 -14.26 -11.69
C GLN A 186 11.18 -13.19 -10.68
N TYR A 187 11.48 -13.40 -9.40
CA TYR A 187 11.09 -12.48 -8.33
C TYR A 187 12.05 -12.53 -7.14
N LYS A 188 11.99 -11.48 -6.32
CA LYS A 188 12.57 -11.45 -4.98
C LYS A 188 11.44 -11.41 -3.94
N ALA A 189 11.37 -12.43 -3.06
CA ALA A 189 10.42 -12.45 -1.96
C ALA A 189 10.91 -11.57 -0.79
N VAL A 190 10.02 -10.78 -0.21
CA VAL A 190 10.27 -9.90 0.95
C VAL A 190 9.07 -9.95 1.88
N GLY A 191 9.26 -10.23 3.16
CA GLY A 191 8.21 -10.13 4.17
C GLY A 191 7.70 -8.70 4.33
N CYS A 192 6.39 -8.52 4.46
CA CYS A 192 5.75 -7.24 4.79
C CYS A 192 4.80 -7.39 5.99
N SER A 193 4.21 -6.30 6.46
CA SER A 193 3.38 -6.27 7.66
C SER A 193 2.19 -7.24 7.63
N ASP A 194 1.64 -7.54 6.45
CA ASP A 194 0.47 -8.39 6.25
C ASP A 194 0.70 -9.49 5.20
N GLY A 195 1.87 -10.10 5.20
CA GLY A 195 2.17 -11.23 4.32
C GLY A 195 3.52 -11.17 3.61
N THR A 196 3.55 -11.60 2.35
CA THR A 196 4.75 -11.64 1.52
C THR A 196 4.56 -10.82 0.25
N LYS A 197 5.54 -10.00 -0.05
CA LYS A 197 5.68 -9.24 -1.29
C LYS A 197 6.68 -9.94 -2.21
N TYR A 198 6.28 -10.22 -3.44
CA TYR A 198 7.13 -10.76 -4.49
C TYR A 198 7.41 -9.65 -5.50
N ILE A 199 8.61 -9.11 -5.46
CA ILE A 199 9.06 -8.04 -6.37
C ILE A 199 9.52 -8.71 -7.65
N LEU A 200 8.85 -8.45 -8.77
CA LEU A 200 9.13 -9.04 -10.07
C LEU A 200 10.33 -8.32 -10.73
N ASP A 201 11.13 -9.06 -11.50
CA ASP A 201 12.24 -8.49 -12.25
C ASP A 201 11.75 -7.56 -13.37
N HIS A 202 10.57 -7.85 -13.95
CA HIS A 202 9.92 -7.02 -14.96
C HIS A 202 8.40 -7.19 -14.92
N CYS A 203 7.68 -6.22 -15.47
CA CYS A 203 6.24 -6.29 -15.63
C CYS A 203 5.90 -7.13 -16.88
N PRO A 204 5.01 -8.15 -16.79
CA PRO A 204 4.67 -8.97 -17.96
C PRO A 204 3.87 -8.20 -19.03
N PHE A 205 3.23 -7.11 -18.66
CA PHE A 205 2.39 -6.30 -19.57
C PHE A 205 3.18 -5.28 -20.37
N ASN A 206 4.42 -4.97 -19.95
CA ASN A 206 5.26 -4.00 -20.65
C ASN A 206 6.75 -4.22 -20.31
N GLU A 207 7.53 -4.61 -21.29
CA GLU A 207 8.97 -4.91 -21.15
C GLU A 207 9.82 -3.71 -20.73
N ASN A 208 9.32 -2.48 -20.92
CA ASN A 208 9.99 -1.27 -20.49
C ASN A 208 9.82 -0.98 -18.99
N HIS A 209 8.89 -1.66 -18.32
CA HIS A 209 8.66 -1.55 -16.88
C HIS A 209 9.63 -2.49 -16.12
N LYS A 210 10.89 -2.02 -15.97
CA LYS A 210 11.97 -2.75 -15.30
C LYS A 210 12.20 -2.21 -13.90
N GLY A 211 12.71 -3.08 -13.02
CA GLY A 211 13.37 -2.60 -11.82
C GLY A 211 12.52 -2.39 -10.58
N LYS A 212 11.68 -3.34 -10.21
CA LYS A 212 10.94 -3.37 -8.92
C LYS A 212 9.63 -2.58 -8.88
N ASP A 213 9.06 -2.25 -10.03
CA ASP A 213 7.82 -1.50 -10.12
C ASP A 213 6.58 -2.39 -10.25
N ALA A 214 6.78 -3.68 -10.54
CA ALA A 214 5.74 -4.70 -10.59
C ALA A 214 5.88 -5.68 -9.41
N MET A 215 4.80 -5.95 -8.71
CA MET A 215 4.80 -6.75 -7.48
C MET A 215 3.56 -7.62 -7.39
N VAL A 216 3.73 -8.82 -6.84
CA VAL A 216 2.62 -9.67 -6.36
C VAL A 216 2.64 -9.62 -4.83
N PHE A 217 1.48 -9.50 -4.22
CA PHE A 217 1.31 -9.60 -2.77
C PHE A 217 0.50 -10.84 -2.44
N ARG A 218 0.98 -11.63 -1.48
CA ARG A 218 0.21 -12.68 -0.81
C ARG A 218 0.00 -12.27 0.63
N ARG A 219 -1.23 -11.94 0.98
CA ARG A 219 -1.60 -11.60 2.36
C ARG A 219 -1.61 -12.84 3.25
N ASN A 220 -1.55 -12.63 4.58
CA ASN A 220 -1.59 -13.73 5.56
C ASN A 220 -2.87 -14.59 5.45
N ASN A 221 -3.97 -14.02 4.98
CA ASN A 221 -5.23 -14.71 4.70
C ASN A 221 -5.27 -15.44 3.34
N GLY A 222 -4.17 -15.44 2.59
CA GLY A 222 -4.06 -16.06 1.27
C GLY A 222 -4.58 -15.21 0.10
N ALA A 223 -5.08 -13.98 0.33
CA ALA A 223 -5.48 -13.08 -0.76
C ALA A 223 -4.27 -12.68 -1.61
N LEU A 224 -4.47 -12.62 -2.92
CA LEU A 224 -3.45 -12.26 -3.89
C LEU A 224 -3.80 -10.96 -4.59
N SER A 225 -2.81 -10.10 -4.77
CA SER A 225 -2.93 -8.86 -5.54
C SER A 225 -1.71 -8.71 -6.45
N PHE A 226 -1.89 -8.11 -7.62
CA PHE A 226 -0.81 -7.66 -8.48
C PHE A 226 -0.89 -6.15 -8.62
N VAL A 227 0.25 -5.48 -8.58
CA VAL A 227 0.37 -4.03 -8.73
C VAL A 227 1.58 -3.74 -9.62
N CYS A 228 1.40 -2.87 -10.60
CA CYS A 228 2.48 -2.20 -11.32
C CYS A 228 2.34 -0.68 -11.14
N LEU A 229 3.43 0.00 -10.80
CA LEU A 229 3.43 1.44 -10.48
C LEU A 229 3.31 2.36 -11.69
N HIS A 230 3.21 1.81 -12.90
CA HIS A 230 3.08 2.58 -14.14
C HIS A 230 1.61 2.75 -14.53
N ASP A 231 1.23 3.95 -14.98
CA ASP A 231 -0.14 4.29 -15.36
C ASP A 231 -0.72 3.38 -16.44
N SER A 232 0.10 2.92 -17.39
CA SER A 232 -0.32 1.99 -18.44
C SER A 232 -0.72 0.60 -17.93
N CYS A 233 -0.50 0.31 -16.64
CA CYS A 233 -0.88 -0.94 -15.98
C CYS A 233 -1.91 -0.72 -14.85
N ALA A 234 -2.51 0.47 -14.74
CA ALA A 234 -3.42 0.80 -13.65
C ALA A 234 -4.69 -0.09 -13.60
N ASP A 235 -5.07 -0.68 -14.73
CA ASP A 235 -6.17 -1.63 -14.90
C ASP A 235 -5.75 -3.10 -14.76
N LYS A 236 -4.48 -3.38 -14.50
CA LYS A 236 -3.93 -4.73 -14.36
C LYS A 236 -3.86 -5.13 -12.88
N HIS A 237 -4.72 -6.07 -12.50
CA HIS A 237 -4.80 -6.65 -11.17
C HIS A 237 -4.41 -8.13 -11.19
N TRP A 238 -4.63 -8.84 -10.08
CA TRP A 238 -4.30 -10.27 -9.99
C TRP A 238 -4.99 -11.13 -11.05
N LYS A 239 -6.22 -10.81 -11.41
CA LYS A 239 -6.98 -11.55 -12.44
C LYS A 239 -6.27 -11.47 -13.79
N GLU A 240 -5.95 -10.27 -14.24
CA GLU A 240 -5.27 -10.01 -15.51
C GLU A 240 -3.86 -10.59 -15.51
N PHE A 241 -3.13 -10.47 -14.38
CA PHE A 241 -1.81 -11.07 -14.21
C PHE A 241 -1.85 -12.59 -14.33
N ARG A 242 -2.80 -13.25 -13.68
CA ARG A 242 -2.97 -14.69 -13.79
C ARG A 242 -3.37 -15.13 -15.18
N GLN A 243 -4.32 -14.44 -15.82
CA GLN A 243 -4.79 -14.76 -17.17
C GLN A 243 -3.72 -14.55 -18.25
N PHE A 244 -2.73 -13.67 -18.01
CA PHE A 244 -1.59 -13.50 -18.92
C PHE A 244 -0.80 -14.80 -19.09
N TYR A 245 -0.65 -15.57 -18.04
CA TYR A 245 0.06 -16.87 -18.06
C TYR A 245 -0.88 -18.07 -18.21
N GLU A 246 -2.12 -17.95 -17.74
CA GLU A 246 -3.16 -18.97 -17.81
C GLU A 246 -4.45 -18.36 -18.40
N PRO A 247 -4.56 -18.21 -19.73
CA PRO A 247 -5.72 -17.54 -20.36
C PRO A 247 -7.07 -18.08 -19.88
N ASN A 248 -7.19 -19.38 -19.67
CA ASN A 248 -8.43 -20.06 -19.28
C ASN A 248 -8.61 -20.22 -17.76
N ALA A 249 -7.78 -19.54 -16.92
CA ALA A 249 -7.78 -19.73 -15.47
C ALA A 249 -9.16 -19.53 -14.79
N TYR A 250 -10.04 -18.76 -15.41
CA TYR A 250 -11.36 -18.40 -14.85
C TYR A 250 -12.54 -18.91 -15.70
N GLU A 251 -12.35 -19.44 -16.91
CA GLU A 251 -13.44 -19.87 -17.81
C GLU A 251 -14.34 -20.95 -17.20
N ARG A 252 -13.76 -21.96 -16.58
CA ARG A 252 -14.51 -23.04 -15.92
C ARG A 252 -15.36 -22.52 -14.76
N ARG A 253 -14.90 -21.47 -14.08
CA ARG A 253 -15.62 -20.84 -12.95
C ARG A 253 -16.81 -20.01 -13.45
N GLU A 254 -16.65 -19.28 -14.54
CA GLU A 254 -17.72 -18.49 -15.15
C GLU A 254 -18.81 -19.39 -15.71
N ALA A 255 -18.48 -20.49 -16.37
CA ALA A 255 -19.44 -21.48 -16.85
C ALA A 255 -20.27 -22.09 -15.70
N VAL A 256 -19.61 -22.51 -14.61
CA VAL A 256 -20.30 -23.05 -13.43
C VAL A 256 -21.16 -21.99 -12.75
N ARG A 257 -20.75 -20.74 -12.71
CA ARG A 257 -21.53 -19.62 -12.15
C ARG A 257 -22.77 -19.33 -12.98
N GLN A 258 -22.65 -19.31 -14.31
CA GLN A 258 -23.79 -19.13 -15.23
C GLN A 258 -24.81 -20.27 -15.11
N GLU A 259 -24.34 -21.50 -15.03
CA GLU A 259 -25.19 -22.69 -14.87
C GLU A 259 -25.96 -22.65 -13.53
N ARG A 260 -25.33 -22.20 -12.43
CA ARG A 260 -26.00 -22.03 -11.13
C ARG A 260 -27.01 -20.90 -11.13
N MET A 261 -26.70 -19.77 -11.77
CA MET A 261 -27.66 -18.68 -11.92
C MET A 261 -28.88 -19.14 -12.72
N TYR A 262 -28.68 -19.89 -13.78
CA TYR A 262 -29.76 -20.48 -14.58
C TYR A 262 -30.64 -21.43 -13.77
N HIS A 263 -30.05 -22.33 -12.99
CA HIS A 263 -30.77 -23.24 -12.12
C HIS A 263 -31.50 -22.53 -10.95
N SER A 264 -30.94 -21.46 -10.39
CA SER A 264 -31.56 -20.63 -9.37
C SER A 264 -32.79 -19.91 -9.94
N PHE A 265 -32.64 -19.28 -11.11
CA PHE A 265 -33.72 -18.59 -11.81
C PHE A 265 -34.91 -19.54 -12.12
N ASN A 266 -34.60 -20.72 -12.67
CA ASN A 266 -35.65 -21.71 -13.01
C ASN A 266 -36.33 -22.30 -11.78
N ARG A 267 -35.67 -22.35 -10.62
CA ARG A 267 -36.31 -22.83 -9.36
C ARG A 267 -37.33 -21.83 -8.83
N HIS A 268 -37.17 -20.54 -9.05
CA HIS A 268 -38.12 -19.49 -8.65
C HIS A 268 -39.29 -19.34 -9.63
N MET A 269 -39.19 -19.90 -10.83
CA MET A 269 -40.23 -19.84 -11.86
C MET A 269 -41.16 -21.07 -11.87
N GLN A 270 -40.92 -22.09 -11.04
CA GLN A 270 -41.86 -23.22 -10.94
C GLN A 270 -43.06 -22.81 -10.11
N PRO A 271 -44.29 -22.97 -10.64
CA PRO A 271 -45.50 -22.68 -9.88
C PRO A 271 -45.64 -23.61 -8.66
N PRO A 272 -46.22 -23.16 -7.56
CA PRO A 272 -46.36 -23.96 -6.35
C PRO A 272 -47.15 -25.25 -6.70
N GLN A 273 -46.55 -26.42 -6.40
CA GLN A 273 -47.24 -27.69 -6.51
C GLN A 273 -48.44 -27.66 -5.57
N ARG A 274 -49.65 -27.77 -6.12
CA ARG A 274 -50.88 -27.91 -5.32
C ARG A 274 -50.78 -29.24 -4.57
N ALA A 275 -50.81 -29.15 -3.24
CA ALA A 275 -51.03 -30.31 -2.39
C ALA A 275 -52.42 -30.86 -2.66
N THR A 276 -52.49 -32.11 -3.07
CA THR A 276 -53.73 -32.92 -3.15
C THR A 276 -54.03 -33.51 -1.81
#